data_94f483baea5e337f8290b3080c183a1c
#
_entry.id   94f483baea5e337f8290b3080c183a1c
#
_cell.length_a   1.000
_cell.length_b   1.000
_cell.length_c   1.000
_cell.angle_alpha   90.00
_cell.angle_beta   90.00
_cell.angle_gamma   90.00
#
_symmetry.space_group_name_H-M   'P 1'
#
loop_
_entity.id
_entity.type
_entity.pdbx_description
1 polymer ?
#
loop_
_entity_poly.entity_id
_entity_poly.type
_entity_poly.pdbx_seq_one_letter_code
_entity_poly.pdbx_strand_id
1 'polypeptide(L)'
;IQSMGLKKRLEHTHCKSAVIGISGGLDSTLALLVTVRAFDALGMDHSNIKAVTMPGFGTTDRTYDNAVSLIRCLGADFIEVDIKDAVNIHFRDIGQDPSMHDVTYENGQARERTQILMDIANKSGGMVIGTGDLSELALGWATYNGDHMSMYAVNASVPKTLVRHLVRYYADTCEDKQLSDTLYDVLDTPVSPELLPPEDGKISQKTEDLVGPYELHDFFLYYFLRCGFRPSKI
;
A
#
# COMPACT_ATOMS: atom_id res chain seq x y z
N ILE A 1 -18.25 2.71 1.36
CA ILE A 1 -18.32 2.20 -0.02
C ILE A 1 -17.23 1.14 -0.23
N GLN A 2 -15.93 1.47 -0.03
CA GLN A 2 -14.79 0.56 -0.22
C GLN A 2 -14.97 -0.79 0.50
N SER A 3 -15.26 -0.76 1.82
CA SER A 3 -15.44 -1.97 2.62
C SER A 3 -16.62 -2.82 2.16
N MET A 4 -17.72 -2.20 1.73
CA MET A 4 -18.88 -2.94 1.21
C MET A 4 -18.62 -3.52 -0.18
N GLY A 5 -17.84 -2.85 -1.00
CA GLY A 5 -17.36 -3.40 -2.28
C GLY A 5 -16.49 -4.63 -2.08
N LEU A 6 -15.50 -4.54 -1.19
CA LEU A 6 -14.63 -5.66 -0.84
C LEU A 6 -15.42 -6.81 -0.20
N LYS A 7 -16.31 -6.52 0.75
CA LYS A 7 -17.22 -7.50 1.33
C LYS A 7 -17.92 -8.31 0.24
N LYS A 8 -18.58 -7.60 -0.70
CA LYS A 8 -19.32 -8.24 -1.78
C LYS A 8 -18.43 -9.09 -2.68
N ARG A 9 -17.18 -8.64 -2.91
CA ARG A 9 -16.22 -9.39 -3.71
C ARG A 9 -15.78 -10.67 -3.02
N LEU A 10 -15.45 -10.61 -1.73
CA LEU A 10 -15.07 -11.78 -0.92
C LEU A 10 -16.20 -12.81 -0.84
N GLU A 11 -17.46 -12.37 -0.62
CA GLU A 11 -18.64 -13.24 -0.67
C GLU A 11 -18.78 -13.96 -2.01
N HIS A 12 -18.66 -13.20 -3.11
CA HIS A 12 -18.86 -13.74 -4.46
C HIS A 12 -17.78 -14.75 -4.86
N THR A 13 -16.53 -14.49 -4.50
CA THR A 13 -15.40 -15.36 -4.84
C THR A 13 -15.19 -16.49 -3.85
N HIS A 14 -15.90 -16.48 -2.73
CA HIS A 14 -15.75 -17.44 -1.63
C HIS A 14 -14.32 -17.51 -1.07
N CYS A 15 -13.56 -16.41 -1.16
CA CYS A 15 -12.22 -16.31 -0.60
C CYS A 15 -12.26 -16.46 0.92
N LYS A 16 -11.33 -17.26 1.45
CA LYS A 16 -11.21 -17.54 2.88
C LYS A 16 -10.32 -16.53 3.62
N SER A 17 -9.47 -15.83 2.88
CA SER A 17 -8.52 -14.86 3.43
C SER A 17 -8.37 -13.67 2.49
N ALA A 18 -7.87 -12.56 3.03
CA ALA A 18 -7.35 -11.43 2.29
C ALA A 18 -5.84 -11.33 2.53
N VAL A 19 -5.05 -11.09 1.48
CA VAL A 19 -3.61 -10.92 1.57
C VAL A 19 -3.27 -9.51 1.17
N ILE A 20 -2.50 -8.81 2.00
CA ILE A 20 -2.20 -7.40 1.78
C ILE A 20 -0.76 -7.08 2.18
N GLY A 21 -0.04 -6.40 1.31
CA GLY A 21 1.29 -5.88 1.61
C GLY A 21 1.18 -4.62 2.48
N ILE A 22 1.86 -4.61 3.62
CA ILE A 22 1.86 -3.50 4.57
C ILE A 22 3.26 -2.90 4.62
N SER A 23 3.41 -1.74 4.01
CA SER A 23 4.67 -0.96 4.06
C SER A 23 4.78 -0.07 5.29
N GLY A 24 3.67 0.21 5.97
CA GLY A 24 3.58 1.26 7.00
C GLY A 24 3.32 2.65 6.42
N GLY A 25 3.13 2.76 5.12
CA GLY A 25 2.74 3.99 4.43
C GLY A 25 1.23 4.19 4.37
N LEU A 26 0.82 5.35 3.88
CA LEU A 26 -0.56 5.85 3.92
C LEU A 26 -1.57 4.92 3.19
N ASP A 27 -1.21 4.45 2.00
CA ASP A 27 -2.12 3.68 1.14
C ASP A 27 -2.36 2.27 1.66
N SER A 28 -1.31 1.59 2.10
CA SER A 28 -1.40 0.27 2.72
C SER A 28 -2.18 0.33 4.04
N THR A 29 -2.02 1.42 4.80
CA THR A 29 -2.79 1.68 6.02
C THR A 29 -4.29 1.78 5.74
N LEU A 30 -4.71 2.62 4.78
CA LEU A 30 -6.14 2.72 4.43
C LEU A 30 -6.67 1.38 3.92
N ALA A 31 -5.92 0.67 3.08
CA ALA A 31 -6.33 -0.61 2.54
C ALA A 31 -6.54 -1.66 3.64
N LEU A 32 -5.67 -1.68 4.67
CA LEU A 32 -5.84 -2.56 5.84
C LEU A 32 -7.09 -2.20 6.65
N LEU A 33 -7.31 -0.92 6.95
CA LEU A 33 -8.50 -0.44 7.65
C LEU A 33 -9.80 -0.80 6.90
N VAL A 34 -9.82 -0.64 5.59
CA VAL A 34 -10.95 -1.04 4.72
C VAL A 34 -11.19 -2.55 4.77
N THR A 35 -10.10 -3.33 4.77
CA THR A 35 -10.16 -4.80 4.80
C THR A 35 -10.72 -5.30 6.14
N VAL A 36 -10.23 -4.75 7.25
CA VAL A 36 -10.75 -5.06 8.60
C VAL A 36 -12.25 -4.79 8.67
N ARG A 37 -12.72 -3.61 8.22
CA ARG A 37 -14.17 -3.31 8.19
C ARG A 37 -14.98 -4.23 7.29
N ALA A 38 -14.40 -4.73 6.21
CA ALA A 38 -15.07 -5.71 5.35
C ALA A 38 -15.22 -7.05 6.08
N PHE A 39 -14.19 -7.46 6.83
CA PHE A 39 -14.19 -8.67 7.64
C PHE A 39 -15.20 -8.58 8.80
N ASP A 40 -15.25 -7.45 9.53
CA ASP A 40 -16.28 -7.18 10.52
C ASP A 40 -17.69 -7.36 9.96
N ALA A 41 -17.93 -6.75 8.78
CA ALA A 41 -19.23 -6.82 8.11
C ALA A 41 -19.59 -8.22 7.59
N LEU A 42 -18.60 -9.13 7.44
CA LEU A 42 -18.75 -10.54 7.08
C LEU A 42 -18.85 -11.45 8.31
N GLY A 43 -18.50 -10.97 9.50
CA GLY A 43 -18.33 -11.80 10.69
C GLY A 43 -17.15 -12.77 10.58
N MET A 44 -16.12 -12.39 9.80
CA MET A 44 -14.89 -13.17 9.63
C MET A 44 -13.83 -12.74 10.63
N ASP A 45 -13.06 -13.70 11.13
CA ASP A 45 -11.95 -13.44 12.05
C ASP A 45 -10.80 -12.68 11.35
N HIS A 46 -10.26 -11.66 12.01
CA HIS A 46 -9.17 -10.84 11.48
C HIS A 46 -7.88 -11.64 11.27
N SER A 47 -7.67 -12.77 11.94
CA SER A 47 -6.55 -13.68 11.68
C SER A 47 -6.53 -14.25 10.24
N ASN A 48 -7.65 -14.14 9.51
CA ASN A 48 -7.71 -14.47 8.09
C ASN A 48 -7.25 -13.31 7.17
N ILE A 49 -6.91 -12.15 7.73
CA ILE A 49 -6.22 -11.08 6.99
C ILE A 49 -4.72 -11.34 7.13
N LYS A 50 -4.10 -11.80 6.05
CA LYS A 50 -2.65 -12.03 5.97
C LYS A 50 -1.96 -10.72 5.64
N ALA A 51 -1.54 -10.01 6.67
CA ALA A 51 -0.85 -8.74 6.57
C ALA A 51 0.66 -8.98 6.46
N VAL A 52 1.19 -8.78 5.27
CA VAL A 52 2.57 -9.16 4.92
C VAL A 52 3.46 -7.93 4.89
N THR A 53 4.45 -7.86 5.76
CA THR A 53 5.51 -6.86 5.67
C THR A 53 6.74 -7.47 4.99
N MET A 54 7.31 -6.75 4.05
CA MET A 54 8.39 -7.27 3.20
C MET A 54 9.54 -6.26 3.15
N PRO A 55 10.38 -6.24 4.22
CA PRO A 55 11.54 -5.36 4.27
C PRO A 55 12.45 -5.55 3.05
N GLY A 56 12.78 -4.44 2.40
CA GLY A 56 13.69 -4.37 1.27
C GLY A 56 14.84 -3.40 1.57
N PHE A 57 15.50 -2.91 0.52
CA PHE A 57 16.65 -2.01 0.66
C PHE A 57 16.26 -0.59 1.07
N GLY A 58 15.02 -0.16 0.78
CA GLY A 58 14.52 1.19 1.08
C GLY A 58 13.68 1.29 2.37
N THR A 59 13.43 0.18 3.06
CA THR A 59 12.59 0.16 4.27
C THR A 59 13.30 0.88 5.41
N THR A 60 12.59 1.82 6.07
CA THR A 60 13.09 2.51 7.27
C THR A 60 12.54 1.88 8.55
N ASP A 61 13.23 2.06 9.68
CA ASP A 61 12.76 1.55 10.98
C ASP A 61 11.38 2.12 11.33
N ARG A 62 11.14 3.41 11.05
CA ARG A 62 9.87 4.08 11.32
C ARG A 62 8.69 3.44 10.58
N THR A 63 8.83 3.22 9.29
CA THR A 63 7.76 2.63 8.49
C THR A 63 7.55 1.15 8.83
N TYR A 64 8.62 0.43 9.16
CA TYR A 64 8.53 -0.93 9.66
C TYR A 64 7.78 -1.00 11.01
N ASP A 65 8.12 -0.14 11.96
CA ASP A 65 7.46 -0.10 13.28
C ASP A 65 5.98 0.27 13.14
N ASN A 66 5.64 1.20 12.25
CA ASN A 66 4.26 1.55 11.92
C ASN A 66 3.50 0.34 11.35
N ALA A 67 4.08 -0.39 10.40
CA ALA A 67 3.47 -1.58 9.82
C ALA A 67 3.17 -2.63 10.89
N VAL A 68 4.14 -2.95 11.74
CA VAL A 68 4.00 -3.94 12.82
C VAL A 68 2.94 -3.51 13.85
N SER A 69 2.96 -2.23 14.26
CA SER A 69 1.98 -1.68 15.20
C SER A 69 0.56 -1.74 14.64
N LEU A 70 0.34 -1.29 13.41
CA LEU A 70 -0.96 -1.34 12.74
C LEU A 70 -1.52 -2.76 12.66
N ILE A 71 -0.71 -3.72 12.22
CA ILE A 71 -1.14 -5.11 12.06
C ILE A 71 -1.58 -5.69 13.41
N ARG A 72 -0.80 -5.44 14.47
CA ARG A 72 -1.09 -5.93 15.82
C ARG A 72 -2.33 -5.29 16.41
N CYS A 73 -2.47 -3.97 16.33
CA CYS A 73 -3.65 -3.25 16.85
C CYS A 73 -4.94 -3.72 16.16
N LEU A 74 -4.88 -4.07 14.88
CA LEU A 74 -6.04 -4.50 14.10
C LEU A 74 -6.31 -6.02 14.17
N GLY A 75 -5.46 -6.79 14.86
CA GLY A 75 -5.64 -8.23 15.05
C GLY A 75 -5.44 -9.06 13.78
N ALA A 76 -4.79 -8.52 12.76
CA ALA A 76 -4.46 -9.26 11.54
C ALA A 76 -3.28 -10.23 11.76
N ASP A 77 -3.18 -11.25 10.92
CA ASP A 77 -2.08 -12.22 10.96
C ASP A 77 -0.81 -11.60 10.37
N PHE A 78 0.19 -11.38 11.22
CA PHE A 78 1.46 -10.78 10.85
C PHE A 78 2.37 -11.79 10.18
N ILE A 79 2.77 -11.50 8.95
CA ILE A 79 3.75 -12.28 8.20
C ILE A 79 4.89 -11.35 7.79
N GLU A 80 6.13 -11.74 8.09
CA GLU A 80 7.32 -11.03 7.66
C GLU A 80 8.12 -11.85 6.66
N VAL A 81 8.51 -11.24 5.55
CA VAL A 81 9.36 -11.84 4.52
C VAL A 81 10.43 -10.84 4.10
N ASP A 82 11.68 -11.03 4.53
CA ASP A 82 12.80 -10.23 4.02
C ASP A 82 13.07 -10.62 2.55
N ILE A 83 12.98 -9.64 1.65
CA ILE A 83 13.13 -9.89 0.21
C ILE A 83 14.56 -9.71 -0.31
N LYS A 84 15.49 -9.25 0.54
CA LYS A 84 16.83 -8.83 0.08
C LYS A 84 17.61 -9.95 -0.59
N ASP A 85 17.58 -11.15 0.00
CA ASP A 85 18.32 -12.29 -0.55
C ASP A 85 17.75 -12.73 -1.90
N ALA A 86 16.42 -12.81 -2.03
CA ALA A 86 15.75 -13.18 -3.29
C ALA A 86 16.06 -12.16 -4.40
N VAL A 87 15.95 -10.87 -4.07
CA VAL A 87 16.26 -9.78 -5.01
C VAL A 87 17.73 -9.78 -5.41
N ASN A 88 18.67 -10.02 -4.48
CA ASN A 88 20.10 -10.12 -4.79
C ASN A 88 20.41 -11.31 -5.71
N ILE A 89 19.76 -12.46 -5.52
CA ILE A 89 19.88 -13.61 -6.42
C ILE A 89 19.37 -13.23 -7.81
N HIS A 90 18.20 -12.60 -7.90
CA HIS A 90 17.62 -12.15 -9.16
C HIS A 90 18.55 -11.16 -9.89
N PHE A 91 19.09 -10.15 -9.18
CA PHE A 91 20.03 -9.18 -9.76
C PHE A 91 21.29 -9.85 -10.32
N ARG A 92 21.87 -10.79 -9.56
CA ARG A 92 23.01 -11.58 -10.04
C ARG A 92 22.68 -12.36 -11.33
N ASP A 93 21.50 -12.98 -11.39
CA ASP A 93 21.11 -13.85 -12.50
C ASP A 93 20.84 -13.07 -13.79
N ILE A 94 20.38 -11.80 -13.68
CA ILE A 94 20.18 -10.90 -14.84
C ILE A 94 21.39 -9.99 -15.13
N GLY A 95 22.45 -10.04 -14.31
CA GLY A 95 23.64 -9.21 -14.48
C GLY A 95 23.43 -7.74 -14.09
N GLN A 96 22.45 -7.43 -13.22
CA GLN A 96 22.25 -6.09 -12.67
C GLN A 96 23.33 -5.76 -11.64
N ASP A 97 23.96 -4.60 -11.75
CA ASP A 97 24.86 -4.07 -10.72
C ASP A 97 24.03 -3.53 -9.54
N PRO A 98 24.17 -4.10 -8.33
CA PRO A 98 23.41 -3.64 -7.16
C PRO A 98 23.68 -2.18 -6.75
N SER A 99 24.79 -1.59 -7.20
CA SER A 99 25.10 -0.18 -6.95
C SER A 99 24.35 0.78 -7.88
N MET A 100 23.78 0.27 -8.97
CA MET A 100 22.96 1.06 -9.91
C MET A 100 21.50 1.06 -9.47
N HIS A 101 21.09 2.14 -8.82
CA HIS A 101 19.73 2.34 -8.32
C HIS A 101 18.81 2.90 -9.41
N ASP A 102 18.66 2.14 -10.49
CA ASP A 102 17.84 2.47 -11.65
C ASP A 102 16.44 1.83 -11.59
N VAL A 103 15.66 1.99 -12.64
CA VAL A 103 14.32 1.40 -12.76
C VAL A 103 14.31 -0.13 -12.62
N THR A 104 15.41 -0.82 -12.96
CA THR A 104 15.55 -2.28 -12.79
C THR A 104 15.64 -2.63 -11.32
N TYR A 105 16.43 -1.85 -10.56
CA TYR A 105 16.58 -2.00 -9.12
C TYR A 105 15.26 -1.80 -8.37
N GLU A 106 14.48 -0.77 -8.72
CA GLU A 106 13.19 -0.51 -8.10
C GLU A 106 12.15 -1.58 -8.48
N ASN A 107 12.01 -1.85 -9.78
CA ASN A 107 11.03 -2.82 -10.28
C ASN A 107 11.32 -4.25 -9.83
N GLY A 108 12.59 -4.64 -9.67
CA GLY A 108 12.98 -5.96 -9.17
C GLY A 108 12.41 -6.21 -7.77
N GLN A 109 12.56 -5.24 -6.85
CA GLN A 109 12.02 -5.32 -5.51
C GLN A 109 10.49 -5.36 -5.49
N ALA A 110 9.83 -4.48 -6.26
CA ALA A 110 8.38 -4.41 -6.30
C ALA A 110 7.74 -5.70 -6.86
N ARG A 111 8.37 -6.31 -7.90
CA ARG A 111 7.88 -7.57 -8.46
C ARG A 111 8.06 -8.75 -7.53
N GLU A 112 9.16 -8.81 -6.79
CA GLU A 112 9.37 -9.83 -5.75
C GLU A 112 8.28 -9.77 -4.67
N ARG A 113 7.96 -8.56 -4.17
CA ARG A 113 6.85 -8.37 -3.24
C ARG A 113 5.52 -8.85 -3.82
N THR A 114 5.24 -8.52 -5.07
CA THR A 114 4.01 -8.94 -5.74
C THR A 114 3.91 -10.46 -5.88
N GLN A 115 5.00 -11.12 -6.27
CA GLN A 115 5.06 -12.58 -6.37
C GLN A 115 4.73 -13.24 -5.03
N ILE A 116 5.36 -12.79 -3.95
CA ILE A 116 5.13 -13.30 -2.59
C ILE A 116 3.65 -13.18 -2.19
N LEU A 117 3.04 -12.00 -2.40
CA LEU A 117 1.64 -11.78 -2.07
C LEU A 117 0.70 -12.69 -2.85
N MET A 118 0.94 -12.87 -4.15
CA MET A 118 0.13 -13.75 -5.01
C MET A 118 0.24 -15.22 -4.59
N ASP A 119 1.45 -15.68 -4.23
CA ASP A 119 1.67 -17.06 -3.81
C ASP A 119 1.08 -17.34 -2.42
N ILE A 120 1.16 -16.37 -1.49
CA ILE A 120 0.47 -16.47 -0.20
C ILE A 120 -1.05 -16.52 -0.40
N ALA A 121 -1.61 -15.74 -1.32
CA ALA A 121 -3.03 -15.77 -1.64
C ALA A 121 -3.45 -17.14 -2.21
N ASN A 122 -2.68 -17.70 -3.12
CA ASN A 122 -2.92 -19.04 -3.64
C ASN A 122 -2.90 -20.10 -2.53
N LYS A 123 -1.87 -20.05 -1.67
CA LYS A 123 -1.70 -20.99 -0.55
C LYS A 123 -2.84 -20.90 0.49
N SER A 124 -3.33 -19.70 0.76
CA SER A 124 -4.36 -19.43 1.78
C SER A 124 -5.81 -19.46 1.23
N GLY A 125 -6.00 -19.68 -0.06
CA GLY A 125 -7.31 -19.59 -0.72
C GLY A 125 -7.90 -18.18 -0.62
N GLY A 126 -7.05 -17.20 -0.77
CA GLY A 126 -7.33 -15.79 -0.53
C GLY A 126 -7.28 -14.92 -1.77
N MET A 127 -7.40 -13.62 -1.53
CA MET A 127 -7.38 -12.57 -2.54
C MET A 127 -6.34 -11.51 -2.17
N VAL A 128 -5.49 -11.13 -3.12
CA VAL A 128 -4.56 -10.00 -2.93
C VAL A 128 -5.32 -8.69 -3.03
N ILE A 129 -5.24 -7.89 -1.95
CA ILE A 129 -5.84 -6.57 -1.86
C ILE A 129 -4.81 -5.52 -2.27
N GLY A 130 -5.14 -4.77 -3.32
CA GLY A 130 -4.28 -3.71 -3.82
C GLY A 130 -4.42 -2.41 -3.02
N THR A 131 -3.31 -1.73 -2.87
CA THR A 131 -3.18 -0.51 -2.06
C THR A 131 -3.14 0.77 -2.90
N GLY A 132 -2.74 0.69 -4.19
CA GLY A 132 -2.61 1.85 -5.08
C GLY A 132 -3.87 2.68 -5.19
N ASP A 133 -3.72 3.99 -5.18
CA ASP A 133 -4.81 4.96 -5.19
C ASP A 133 -5.10 5.54 -6.59
N LEU A 134 -6.14 6.37 -6.70
CA LEU A 134 -6.54 6.99 -7.96
C LEU A 134 -5.46 7.93 -8.52
N SER A 135 -4.79 8.69 -7.67
CA SER A 135 -3.81 9.70 -8.09
C SER A 135 -2.57 9.04 -8.69
N GLU A 136 -2.08 7.97 -8.06
CA GLU A 136 -0.97 7.16 -8.59
C GLU A 136 -1.33 6.51 -9.93
N LEU A 137 -2.52 5.92 -10.03
CA LEU A 137 -3.01 5.32 -11.27
C LEU A 137 -3.14 6.35 -12.40
N ALA A 138 -3.66 7.55 -12.09
CA ALA A 138 -3.82 8.62 -13.08
C ALA A 138 -2.49 9.20 -13.56
N LEU A 139 -1.49 9.29 -12.69
CA LEU A 139 -0.15 9.75 -13.02
C LEU A 139 0.71 8.67 -13.70
N GLY A 140 0.28 7.39 -13.64
CA GLY A 140 1.12 6.25 -14.00
C GLY A 140 2.32 6.08 -13.06
N TRP A 141 2.20 6.58 -11.82
CA TRP A 141 3.24 6.51 -10.80
C TRP A 141 3.18 5.16 -10.10
N ALA A 142 3.76 4.17 -10.72
CA ALA A 142 3.82 2.80 -10.22
C ALA A 142 4.99 2.04 -10.85
N THR A 143 5.55 1.08 -10.15
CA THR A 143 6.52 0.13 -10.70
C THR A 143 5.79 -0.85 -11.63
N TYR A 144 6.18 -0.91 -12.89
CA TYR A 144 5.48 -1.70 -13.91
C TYR A 144 5.42 -3.20 -13.56
N ASN A 145 4.21 -3.75 -13.51
CA ASN A 145 3.93 -5.12 -13.08
C ASN A 145 4.48 -5.47 -11.69
N GLY A 146 4.54 -4.49 -10.80
CA GLY A 146 4.95 -4.64 -9.41
C GLY A 146 3.82 -4.24 -8.46
N ASP A 147 4.02 -3.20 -7.70
CA ASP A 147 3.18 -2.75 -6.58
C ASP A 147 1.71 -2.44 -6.93
N HIS A 148 1.39 -2.09 -8.18
CA HIS A 148 0.02 -1.88 -8.63
C HIS A 148 -0.73 -3.18 -8.98
N MET A 149 -0.04 -4.32 -9.02
CA MET A 149 -0.66 -5.60 -9.34
C MET A 149 -1.41 -6.16 -8.13
N SER A 150 -2.70 -6.43 -8.33
CA SER A 150 -3.55 -7.01 -7.29
C SER A 150 -4.76 -7.71 -7.89
N MET A 151 -5.50 -8.45 -7.07
CA MET A 151 -6.75 -9.09 -7.48
C MET A 151 -7.96 -8.17 -7.25
N TYR A 152 -7.89 -7.26 -6.26
CA TYR A 152 -8.91 -6.26 -5.99
C TYR A 152 -8.30 -5.01 -5.33
N ALA A 153 -8.28 -3.89 -6.04
CA ALA A 153 -7.69 -2.63 -5.57
C ALA A 153 -8.74 -1.77 -4.84
N VAL A 154 -8.68 -1.73 -3.52
CA VAL A 154 -9.70 -1.04 -2.70
C VAL A 154 -9.59 0.49 -2.75
N ASN A 155 -8.42 1.03 -3.06
CA ASN A 155 -8.18 2.47 -3.13
C ASN A 155 -8.22 3.04 -4.56
N ALA A 156 -8.41 2.23 -5.59
CA ALA A 156 -8.29 2.62 -7.00
C ALA A 156 -9.18 3.80 -7.44
N SER A 157 -10.24 4.11 -6.70
CA SER A 157 -11.14 5.24 -6.97
C SER A 157 -11.02 6.38 -5.95
N VAL A 158 -10.05 6.31 -5.05
CA VAL A 158 -9.85 7.27 -3.94
C VAL A 158 -8.58 8.08 -4.22
N PRO A 159 -8.67 9.41 -4.40
CA PRO A 159 -7.48 10.23 -4.60
C PRO A 159 -6.64 10.34 -3.33
N LYS A 160 -5.33 10.57 -3.46
CA LYS A 160 -4.36 10.61 -2.36
C LYS A 160 -4.76 11.53 -1.21
N THR A 161 -5.30 12.71 -1.52
CA THR A 161 -5.76 13.66 -0.50
C THR A 161 -6.93 13.10 0.31
N LEU A 162 -7.84 12.35 -0.34
CA LEU A 162 -8.94 11.67 0.35
C LEU A 162 -8.45 10.46 1.15
N VAL A 163 -7.44 9.71 0.67
CA VAL A 163 -6.78 8.64 1.45
C VAL A 163 -6.28 9.22 2.78
N ARG A 164 -5.54 10.33 2.73
CA ARG A 164 -5.03 11.05 3.91
C ARG A 164 -6.16 11.47 4.85
N HIS A 165 -7.25 12.02 4.29
CA HIS A 165 -8.41 12.43 5.08
C HIS A 165 -9.10 11.26 5.78
N LEU A 166 -9.26 10.13 5.09
CA LEU A 166 -9.89 8.92 5.66
C LEU A 166 -9.04 8.30 6.77
N VAL A 167 -7.71 8.22 6.60
CA VAL A 167 -6.81 7.75 7.67
C VAL A 167 -6.88 8.67 8.88
N ARG A 168 -6.90 10.01 8.68
CA ARG A 168 -7.08 10.98 9.76
C ARG A 168 -8.42 10.79 10.48
N TYR A 169 -9.51 10.61 9.74
CA TYR A 169 -10.81 10.33 10.34
C TYR A 169 -10.79 9.09 11.23
N TYR A 170 -10.09 8.05 10.81
CA TYR A 170 -9.91 6.87 11.66
C TYR A 170 -9.08 7.18 12.90
N ALA A 171 -7.98 7.92 12.78
CA ALA A 171 -7.16 8.33 13.92
C ALA A 171 -7.97 9.14 14.94
N ASP A 172 -8.84 10.06 14.46
CA ASP A 172 -9.67 10.92 15.30
C ASP A 172 -10.81 10.19 16.00
N THR A 173 -11.28 9.06 15.45
CA THR A 173 -12.52 8.39 15.91
C THR A 173 -12.31 7.01 16.51
N CYS A 174 -11.13 6.41 16.40
CA CYS A 174 -10.87 5.12 17.04
C CYS A 174 -10.69 5.27 18.55
N GLU A 175 -11.18 4.28 19.29
CA GLU A 175 -11.08 4.26 20.77
C GLU A 175 -9.71 3.76 21.24
N ASP A 176 -9.01 2.99 20.42
CA ASP A 176 -7.67 2.47 20.71
C ASP A 176 -6.63 3.58 20.51
N LYS A 177 -6.04 4.02 21.66
CA LYS A 177 -5.03 5.07 21.65
C LYS A 177 -3.77 4.67 20.89
N GLN A 178 -3.31 3.42 21.01
CA GLN A 178 -2.11 2.96 20.32
C GLN A 178 -2.33 2.99 18.80
N LEU A 179 -3.49 2.55 18.34
CA LEU A 179 -3.86 2.63 16.93
C LEU A 179 -3.92 4.09 16.47
N SER A 180 -4.57 4.98 17.24
CA SER A 180 -4.65 6.41 16.93
C SER A 180 -3.26 7.03 16.79
N ASP A 181 -2.36 6.83 17.76
CA ASP A 181 -1.01 7.37 17.76
C ASP A 181 -0.22 6.85 16.53
N THR A 182 -0.35 5.57 16.20
CA THR A 182 0.29 4.97 15.01
C THR A 182 -0.26 5.58 13.71
N LEU A 183 -1.57 5.79 13.60
CA LEU A 183 -2.19 6.42 12.42
C LEU A 183 -1.73 7.87 12.23
N TYR A 184 -1.54 8.63 13.32
CA TYR A 184 -0.94 9.96 13.23
C TYR A 184 0.51 9.92 12.78
N ASP A 185 1.31 8.96 13.26
CA ASP A 185 2.70 8.81 12.79
C ASP A 185 2.78 8.47 11.29
N VAL A 186 1.85 7.62 10.80
CA VAL A 186 1.71 7.35 9.36
C VAL A 186 1.37 8.63 8.58
N LEU A 187 0.46 9.46 9.10
CA LEU A 187 0.07 10.73 8.47
C LEU A 187 1.21 11.74 8.40
N ASP A 188 2.12 11.71 9.36
CA ASP A 188 3.29 12.58 9.44
C ASP A 188 4.51 12.02 8.68
N THR A 189 4.40 10.80 8.14
CA THR A 189 5.44 10.20 7.31
C THR A 189 5.32 10.71 5.86
N PRO A 190 6.41 11.17 5.24
CA PRO A 190 6.39 11.57 3.83
C PRO A 190 6.01 10.41 2.91
N VAL A 191 5.25 10.70 1.85
CA VAL A 191 4.91 9.71 0.83
C VAL A 191 6.16 9.35 0.02
N SER A 192 6.52 8.07 0.00
CA SER A 192 7.69 7.54 -0.70
C SER A 192 7.45 6.10 -1.16
N PRO A 193 7.99 5.68 -2.31
CA PRO A 193 7.94 4.29 -2.74
C PRO A 193 8.84 3.36 -1.92
N GLU A 194 9.77 3.89 -1.11
CA GLU A 194 10.71 3.15 -0.24
C GLU A 194 11.47 2.01 -0.95
N LEU A 195 11.91 2.28 -2.17
CA LEU A 195 12.66 1.32 -2.99
C LEU A 195 14.16 1.64 -3.01
N LEU A 196 14.52 2.91 -2.81
CA LEU A 196 15.92 3.37 -2.74
C LEU A 196 16.43 3.31 -1.30
N PRO A 197 17.72 2.97 -1.08
CA PRO A 197 18.31 2.97 0.25
C PRO A 197 18.13 4.34 0.95
N PRO A 198 17.81 4.34 2.25
CA PRO A 198 17.69 5.59 3.00
C PRO A 198 19.03 6.31 3.12
N GLU A 199 19.02 7.65 3.08
CA GLU A 199 20.16 8.50 3.38
C GLU A 199 20.10 8.95 4.84
N ASP A 200 21.14 8.67 5.63
CA ASP A 200 21.18 8.97 7.07
C ASP A 200 19.92 8.49 7.86
N GLY A 201 19.39 7.31 7.51
CA GLY A 201 18.20 6.76 8.13
C GLY A 201 16.89 7.47 7.77
N LYS A 202 16.92 8.40 6.81
CA LYS A 202 15.75 9.14 6.33
C LYS A 202 15.37 8.70 4.91
N ILE A 203 14.09 8.85 4.60
CA ILE A 203 13.55 8.63 3.24
C ILE A 203 14.32 9.52 2.25
N SER A 204 15.01 8.88 1.29
CA SER A 204 15.82 9.57 0.28
C SER A 204 14.99 10.14 -0.87
N GLN A 205 13.83 9.55 -1.17
CA GLN A 205 12.97 9.92 -2.30
C GLN A 205 11.56 10.29 -1.82
N LYS A 206 11.18 11.56 -1.98
CA LYS A 206 9.80 12.00 -1.75
C LYS A 206 9.06 12.05 -3.08
N THR A 207 7.92 11.40 -3.14
CA THR A 207 7.11 11.32 -4.37
C THR A 207 6.73 12.71 -4.89
N GLU A 208 6.28 13.62 -4.02
CA GLU A 208 5.84 14.96 -4.42
C GLU A 208 6.96 15.87 -4.96
N ASP A 209 8.22 15.58 -4.64
CA ASP A 209 9.37 16.30 -5.25
C ASP A 209 9.54 15.94 -6.74
N LEU A 210 9.05 14.78 -7.16
CA LEU A 210 9.16 14.28 -8.53
C LEU A 210 7.91 14.56 -9.37
N VAL A 211 6.72 14.30 -8.81
CA VAL A 211 5.45 14.41 -9.55
C VAL A 211 4.69 15.69 -9.25
N GLY A 212 5.10 16.45 -8.24
CA GLY A 212 4.37 17.63 -7.73
C GLY A 212 3.35 17.30 -6.65
N PRO A 213 2.75 18.33 -6.02
CA PRO A 213 1.84 18.16 -4.88
C PRO A 213 0.53 17.48 -5.28
N TYR A 214 0.13 16.47 -4.51
CA TYR A 214 -1.10 15.71 -4.76
C TYR A 214 -2.37 16.55 -4.69
N GLU A 215 -2.38 17.63 -3.91
CA GLU A 215 -3.52 18.57 -3.87
C GLU A 215 -3.85 19.15 -5.25
N LEU A 216 -2.83 19.47 -6.05
CA LEU A 216 -3.04 19.96 -7.42
C LEU A 216 -3.52 18.85 -8.35
N HIS A 217 -2.92 17.68 -8.28
CA HIS A 217 -3.33 16.53 -9.10
C HIS A 217 -4.76 16.14 -8.82
N ASP A 218 -5.14 16.02 -7.56
CA ASP A 218 -6.49 15.63 -7.16
C ASP A 218 -7.53 16.70 -7.51
N PHE A 219 -7.16 17.98 -7.43
CA PHE A 219 -7.99 19.08 -7.94
C PHE A 219 -8.27 18.92 -9.43
N PHE A 220 -7.24 18.67 -10.24
CA PHE A 220 -7.43 18.48 -11.68
C PHE A 220 -8.24 17.22 -11.98
N LEU A 221 -7.96 16.11 -11.31
CA LEU A 221 -8.68 14.85 -11.48
C LEU A 221 -10.16 15.01 -11.13
N TYR A 222 -10.49 15.71 -10.04
CA TYR A 222 -11.87 15.97 -9.67
C TYR A 222 -12.65 16.70 -10.76
N TYR A 223 -12.14 17.83 -11.22
CA TYR A 223 -12.84 18.63 -12.23
C TYR A 223 -12.87 17.94 -13.60
N PHE A 224 -11.84 17.23 -13.97
CA PHE A 224 -11.79 16.49 -15.22
C PHE A 224 -12.74 15.28 -15.21
N LEU A 225 -12.62 14.41 -14.20
CA LEU A 225 -13.37 13.14 -14.17
C LEU A 225 -14.82 13.32 -13.70
N ARG A 226 -15.07 14.17 -12.69
CA ARG A 226 -16.41 14.31 -12.11
C ARG A 226 -17.24 15.39 -12.80
N CYS A 227 -16.62 16.45 -13.27
CA CYS A 227 -17.31 17.59 -13.89
C CYS A 227 -17.18 17.62 -15.42
N GLY A 228 -16.30 16.80 -16.01
CA GLY A 228 -16.06 16.77 -17.45
C GLY A 228 -15.48 18.10 -18.00
N PHE A 229 -14.77 18.87 -17.16
CA PHE A 229 -14.21 20.14 -17.60
C PHE A 229 -13.00 19.92 -18.50
N ARG A 230 -12.86 20.76 -19.51
CA ARG A 230 -11.67 20.79 -20.36
C ARG A 230 -10.47 21.37 -19.59
N PRO A 231 -9.23 20.95 -19.88
CA PRO A 231 -8.04 21.48 -19.21
C PRO A 231 -7.96 23.00 -19.20
N SER A 232 -8.34 23.66 -20.32
CA SER A 232 -8.35 25.13 -20.43
C SER A 232 -9.32 25.83 -19.47
N LYS A 233 -10.36 25.12 -18.99
CA LYS A 233 -11.31 25.65 -18.00
C LYS A 233 -10.79 25.44 -16.58
N ILE A 234 -10.06 24.35 -16.34
CA ILE A 234 -9.51 24.02 -15.02
C ILE A 234 -8.33 24.92 -14.69
#